data_89e78b7d96e91488349a87b11cf36f78
#
_entry.id   89e78b7d96e91488349a87b11cf36f78
#
_cell.length_a   1.000
_cell.length_b   1.000
_cell.length_c   1.000
_cell.angle_alpha   90.00
_cell.angle_beta   90.00
_cell.angle_gamma   90.00
#
_symmetry.space_group_name_H-M   'P 1'
#
loop_
_entity.id
_entity.type
_entity.pdbx_description
1 polymer ?
#
loop_
_entity_poly.entity_id
_entity_poly.type
_entity_poly.pdbx_seq_one_letter_code
_entity_poly.pdbx_strand_id
1 'polypeptide(L)'
;SHQKIMNPMFEQMVSSYQIITDKDRRNAMYEVMQKITLAGLYRGGFFDKAAFYGGTCLRIFHNMERFSEDMDFSLLVADDSFKIEHYFPAIIEEFHLVGREVEITKKDKTRFSKVDSAFLKDDTDVYDVVFKTEKSLKIKIEVDTQPPLQFQTEHKLLLRPYSFMTRCFTLPNLYAGKMHALVFRTWKNR
;
A
#
# COMPACT_ATOMS: atom_id res chain seq x y z
N SER A 1 20.78 -32.83 -8.91
CA SER A 1 20.60 -31.49 -8.33
C SER A 1 19.25 -30.96 -8.75
N HIS A 2 18.31 -30.94 -7.82
CA HIS A 2 17.03 -30.28 -8.05
C HIS A 2 17.29 -28.79 -8.06
N GLN A 3 17.50 -28.18 -9.22
CA GLN A 3 17.39 -26.76 -9.38
C GLN A 3 15.96 -26.42 -9.03
N LYS A 4 15.77 -25.75 -7.86
CA LYS A 4 14.51 -25.16 -7.47
C LYS A 4 14.18 -24.14 -8.57
N ILE A 5 13.22 -24.48 -9.44
CA ILE A 5 12.75 -23.53 -10.46
C ILE A 5 12.14 -22.37 -9.70
N MET A 6 12.87 -21.26 -9.62
CA MET A 6 12.34 -20.03 -9.03
C MET A 6 11.23 -19.51 -9.94
N ASN A 7 10.03 -19.26 -9.37
CA ASN A 7 8.98 -18.61 -10.13
C ASN A 7 9.45 -17.21 -10.55
N PRO A 8 9.62 -16.91 -11.86
CA PRO A 8 10.19 -15.66 -12.31
C PRO A 8 9.21 -14.49 -12.29
N MET A 9 7.96 -14.69 -11.88
CA MET A 9 6.90 -13.67 -12.03
C MET A 9 7.24 -12.36 -11.31
N PHE A 10 7.71 -12.45 -10.06
CA PHE A 10 8.11 -11.26 -9.31
C PHE A 10 9.23 -10.51 -10.01
N GLU A 11 10.29 -11.23 -10.42
CA GLU A 11 11.44 -10.62 -11.12
C GLU A 11 11.05 -10.07 -12.50
N GLN A 12 10.13 -10.72 -13.20
CA GLN A 12 9.60 -10.19 -14.47
C GLN A 12 8.85 -8.86 -14.25
N MET A 13 8.06 -8.76 -13.20
CA MET A 13 7.38 -7.51 -12.86
C MET A 13 8.39 -6.40 -12.54
N VAL A 14 9.43 -6.71 -11.75
CA VAL A 14 10.49 -5.75 -11.44
C VAL A 14 11.24 -5.30 -12.69
N SER A 15 11.55 -6.24 -13.59
CA SER A 15 12.31 -5.95 -14.82
C SER A 15 11.56 -5.07 -15.83
N SER A 16 10.25 -4.90 -15.68
CA SER A 16 9.47 -3.98 -16.50
C SER A 16 9.74 -2.50 -16.22
N TYR A 17 10.40 -2.21 -15.10
CA TYR A 17 10.79 -0.85 -14.71
C TYR A 17 12.16 -0.49 -15.30
N GLN A 18 12.38 0.79 -15.55
CA GLN A 18 13.69 1.30 -15.94
C GLN A 18 14.60 1.33 -14.70
N ILE A 19 15.59 0.44 -14.65
CA ILE A 19 16.50 0.30 -13.53
C ILE A 19 17.91 0.66 -13.99
N ILE A 20 18.45 1.76 -13.44
CA ILE A 20 19.81 2.24 -13.68
C ILE A 20 20.64 2.12 -12.41
N THR A 21 20.04 2.43 -11.25
CA THR A 21 20.70 2.43 -9.95
C THR A 21 20.10 1.38 -9.02
N ASP A 22 20.78 1.08 -7.92
CA ASP A 22 20.25 0.22 -6.85
C ASP A 22 18.99 0.82 -6.21
N LYS A 23 18.92 2.15 -6.13
CA LYS A 23 17.73 2.88 -5.66
C LYS A 23 16.54 2.66 -6.59
N ASP A 24 16.75 2.70 -7.91
CA ASP A 24 15.70 2.41 -8.90
C ASP A 24 15.17 0.99 -8.75
N ARG A 25 16.06 0.02 -8.55
CA ARG A 25 15.68 -1.37 -8.30
C ARG A 25 14.86 -1.51 -7.04
N ARG A 26 15.27 -0.87 -5.95
CA ARG A 26 14.55 -0.90 -4.68
C ARG A 26 13.16 -0.28 -4.80
N ASN A 27 13.05 0.86 -5.46
CA ASN A 27 11.76 1.52 -5.73
C ASN A 27 10.84 0.64 -6.58
N ALA A 28 11.38 -0.02 -7.60
CA ALA A 28 10.62 -0.97 -8.43
C ALA A 28 10.12 -2.15 -7.60
N MET A 29 10.95 -2.69 -6.71
CA MET A 29 10.55 -3.78 -5.81
C MET A 29 9.42 -3.36 -4.87
N TYR A 30 9.48 -2.17 -4.28
CA TYR A 30 8.40 -1.63 -3.45
C TYR A 30 7.09 -1.52 -4.23
N GLU A 31 7.12 -0.96 -5.44
CA GLU A 31 5.91 -0.79 -6.23
C GLU A 31 5.32 -2.13 -6.68
N VAL A 32 6.15 -3.10 -7.04
CA VAL A 32 5.69 -4.47 -7.34
C VAL A 32 5.04 -5.10 -6.12
N MET A 33 5.66 -4.98 -4.94
CA MET A 33 5.06 -5.47 -3.68
C MET A 33 3.70 -4.82 -3.42
N GLN A 34 3.56 -3.53 -3.69
CA GLN A 34 2.31 -2.79 -3.53
C GLN A 34 1.24 -3.29 -4.51
N LYS A 35 1.58 -3.53 -5.76
CA LYS A 35 0.65 -4.07 -6.77
C LYS A 35 0.16 -5.47 -6.41
N ILE A 36 1.04 -6.32 -5.91
CA ILE A 36 0.68 -7.67 -5.44
C ILE A 36 -0.25 -7.57 -4.22
N THR A 37 0.03 -6.65 -3.31
CA THR A 37 -0.83 -6.38 -2.15
C THR A 37 -2.23 -5.93 -2.58
N LEU A 38 -2.32 -5.02 -3.55
CA LEU A 38 -3.60 -4.59 -4.11
C LEU A 38 -4.38 -5.77 -4.72
N ALA A 39 -3.69 -6.68 -5.42
CA ALA A 39 -4.31 -7.89 -5.98
C ALA A 39 -4.88 -8.80 -4.88
N GLY A 40 -4.16 -9.00 -3.79
CA GLY A 40 -4.63 -9.78 -2.65
C GLY A 40 -5.84 -9.14 -1.96
N LEU A 41 -5.81 -7.82 -1.78
CA LEU A 41 -6.94 -7.07 -1.24
C LEU A 41 -8.18 -7.18 -2.15
N TYR A 42 -7.98 -7.07 -3.46
CA TYR A 42 -9.05 -7.26 -4.45
C TYR A 42 -9.69 -8.65 -4.33
N ARG A 43 -8.87 -9.70 -4.29
CA ARG A 43 -9.40 -11.08 -4.15
C ARG A 43 -10.19 -11.29 -2.88
N GLY A 44 -9.79 -10.67 -1.80
CA GLY A 44 -10.47 -10.74 -0.52
C GLY A 44 -11.77 -9.92 -0.45
N GLY A 45 -12.09 -9.13 -1.48
CA GLY A 45 -13.29 -8.28 -1.49
C GLY A 45 -13.10 -6.95 -0.75
N PHE A 46 -11.87 -6.55 -0.46
CA PHE A 46 -11.56 -5.33 0.30
C PHE A 46 -12.13 -4.07 -0.35
N PHE A 47 -12.09 -3.97 -1.68
CA PHE A 47 -12.54 -2.79 -2.40
C PHE A 47 -14.07 -2.64 -2.48
N ASP A 48 -14.83 -3.60 -1.96
CA ASP A 48 -16.27 -3.42 -1.70
C ASP A 48 -16.51 -2.49 -0.51
N LYS A 49 -15.55 -2.40 0.42
CA LYS A 49 -15.66 -1.66 1.68
C LYS A 49 -14.72 -0.48 1.82
N ALA A 50 -13.69 -0.39 0.99
CA ALA A 50 -12.61 0.58 1.14
C ALA A 50 -12.11 1.08 -0.21
N ALA A 51 -11.36 2.18 -0.16
CA ALA A 51 -10.70 2.77 -1.31
C ALA A 51 -9.25 3.12 -1.00
N PHE A 52 -8.42 3.09 -2.03
CA PHE A 52 -7.01 3.45 -2.01
C PHE A 52 -6.84 4.95 -2.21
N TYR A 53 -5.97 5.58 -1.43
CA TYR A 53 -5.67 7.01 -1.57
C TYR A 53 -4.19 7.29 -1.23
N GLY A 54 -3.81 8.56 -1.19
CA GLY A 54 -2.48 8.99 -0.79
C GLY A 54 -1.45 8.97 -1.91
N GLY A 55 -0.18 9.20 -1.55
CA GLY A 55 0.92 9.39 -2.50
C GLY A 55 1.21 8.17 -3.37
N THR A 56 1.12 6.97 -2.82
CA THR A 56 1.33 5.73 -3.58
C THR A 56 0.21 5.50 -4.60
N CYS A 57 -1.04 5.84 -4.26
CA CYS A 57 -2.15 5.82 -5.21
C CYS A 57 -1.90 6.78 -6.38
N LEU A 58 -1.44 7.99 -6.10
CA LEU A 58 -1.05 8.97 -7.12
C LEU A 58 0.09 8.44 -8.00
N ARG A 59 1.09 7.79 -7.40
CA ARG A 59 2.21 7.18 -8.14
C ARG A 59 1.72 6.08 -9.09
N ILE A 60 0.97 5.12 -8.59
CA ILE A 60 0.59 3.92 -9.35
C ILE A 60 -0.43 4.25 -10.45
N PHE A 61 -1.40 5.11 -10.16
CA PHE A 61 -2.53 5.36 -11.07
C PHE A 61 -2.47 6.69 -11.81
N HIS A 62 -1.63 7.64 -11.39
CA HIS A 62 -1.55 8.98 -11.96
C HIS A 62 -0.11 9.41 -12.29
N ASN A 63 0.83 8.47 -12.35
CA ASN A 63 2.21 8.66 -12.78
C ASN A 63 3.00 9.74 -12.01
N MET A 64 2.72 9.92 -10.73
CA MET A 64 3.55 10.78 -9.89
C MET A 64 4.95 10.17 -9.74
N GLU A 65 5.99 11.01 -9.77
CA GLU A 65 7.38 10.54 -9.81
C GLU A 65 7.88 9.97 -8.48
N ARG A 66 7.32 10.43 -7.36
CA ARG A 66 7.78 10.05 -6.03
C ARG A 66 7.32 8.65 -5.63
N PHE A 67 8.26 7.77 -5.34
CA PHE A 67 8.00 6.48 -4.72
C PHE A 67 7.81 6.62 -3.20
N SER A 68 6.97 5.76 -2.64
CA SER A 68 6.74 5.64 -1.19
C SER A 68 6.54 4.18 -0.83
N GLU A 69 6.89 3.82 0.40
CA GLU A 69 6.59 2.50 0.99
C GLU A 69 5.17 2.40 1.55
N ASP A 70 4.50 3.54 1.73
CA ASP A 70 3.21 3.61 2.42
C ASP A 70 2.06 3.33 1.48
N MET A 71 1.06 2.59 1.96
CA MET A 71 -0.22 2.37 1.29
C MET A 71 -1.34 2.79 2.22
N ASP A 72 -2.07 3.82 1.82
CA ASP A 72 -3.16 4.39 2.60
C ASP A 72 -4.51 4.00 2.01
N PHE A 73 -5.38 3.48 2.86
CA PHE A 73 -6.75 3.11 2.51
C PHE A 73 -7.73 3.77 3.47
N SER A 74 -8.93 4.05 2.98
CA SER A 74 -10.04 4.51 3.81
C SER A 74 -11.26 3.63 3.61
N LEU A 75 -11.95 3.31 4.69
CA LEU A 75 -13.27 2.72 4.58
C LEU A 75 -14.22 3.69 3.87
N LEU A 76 -15.21 3.16 3.17
CA LEU A 76 -16.28 3.96 2.54
C LEU A 76 -17.28 4.45 3.59
N VAL A 77 -17.48 3.66 4.65
CA VAL A 77 -18.38 3.93 5.77
C VAL A 77 -17.61 3.68 7.06
N ALA A 78 -17.75 4.56 8.04
CA ALA A 78 -17.11 4.41 9.34
C ALA A 78 -17.48 3.07 10.01
N ASP A 79 -16.48 2.33 10.47
CA ASP A 79 -16.66 1.04 11.12
C ASP A 79 -15.49 0.76 12.07
N ASP A 80 -15.71 0.96 13.37
CA ASP A 80 -14.68 0.70 14.39
C ASP A 80 -14.38 -0.79 14.58
N SER A 81 -15.26 -1.67 14.11
CA SER A 81 -15.10 -3.13 14.19
C SER A 81 -14.35 -3.73 13.01
N PHE A 82 -13.98 -2.93 12.02
CA PHE A 82 -13.27 -3.39 10.83
C PHE A 82 -11.91 -3.98 11.18
N LYS A 83 -11.60 -5.16 10.61
CA LYS A 83 -10.35 -5.89 10.80
C LYS A 83 -9.68 -6.16 9.45
N ILE A 84 -8.63 -5.40 9.15
CA ILE A 84 -7.81 -5.63 7.93
C ILE A 84 -7.18 -7.02 7.92
N GLU A 85 -6.96 -7.63 9.09
CA GLU A 85 -6.36 -8.95 9.24
C GLU A 85 -7.12 -10.05 8.49
N HIS A 86 -8.41 -9.88 8.25
CA HIS A 86 -9.21 -10.82 7.46
C HIS A 86 -8.73 -10.95 6.01
N TYR A 87 -8.01 -9.96 5.49
CA TYR A 87 -7.50 -9.92 4.12
C TYR A 87 -6.05 -10.42 4.00
N PHE A 88 -5.36 -10.61 5.12
CA PHE A 88 -3.95 -11.03 5.12
C PHE A 88 -3.70 -12.38 4.46
N PRO A 89 -4.52 -13.42 4.67
CA PRO A 89 -4.32 -14.67 3.95
C PRO A 89 -4.35 -14.52 2.44
N ALA A 90 -5.24 -13.68 1.90
CA ALA A 90 -5.31 -13.43 0.46
C ALA A 90 -4.06 -12.68 -0.06
N ILE A 91 -3.54 -11.72 0.71
CA ILE A 91 -2.30 -11.02 0.37
C ILE A 91 -1.11 -12.00 0.36
N ILE A 92 -0.97 -12.80 1.40
CA ILE A 92 0.11 -13.79 1.53
C ILE A 92 0.08 -14.78 0.36
N GLU A 93 -1.12 -15.24 -0.02
CA GLU A 93 -1.30 -16.15 -1.14
C GLU A 93 -0.89 -15.53 -2.47
N GLU A 94 -1.20 -14.24 -2.71
CA GLU A 94 -0.78 -13.55 -3.94
C GLU A 94 0.75 -13.45 -4.05
N PHE A 95 1.44 -13.19 -2.95
CA PHE A 95 2.89 -13.21 -2.93
C PHE A 95 3.44 -14.62 -3.18
N HIS A 96 2.84 -15.64 -2.58
CA HIS A 96 3.21 -17.03 -2.79
C HIS A 96 3.11 -17.42 -4.27
N LEU A 97 2.04 -17.01 -4.95
CA LEU A 97 1.82 -17.30 -6.37
C LEU A 97 2.88 -16.68 -7.28
N VAL A 98 3.51 -15.59 -6.88
CA VAL A 98 4.63 -14.99 -7.64
C VAL A 98 6.00 -15.43 -7.12
N GLY A 99 6.04 -16.44 -6.27
CA GLY A 99 7.27 -17.06 -5.78
C GLY A 99 7.93 -16.34 -4.60
N ARG A 100 7.18 -15.53 -3.84
CA ARG A 100 7.68 -14.78 -2.70
C ARG A 100 6.90 -15.08 -1.43
N GLU A 101 7.63 -15.30 -0.35
CA GLU A 101 7.04 -15.50 0.98
C GLU A 101 7.13 -14.23 1.80
N VAL A 102 5.98 -13.81 2.35
CA VAL A 102 5.87 -12.62 3.19
C VAL A 102 5.26 -12.95 4.53
N GLU A 103 5.56 -12.12 5.51
CA GLU A 103 4.84 -12.05 6.78
C GLU A 103 4.25 -10.64 6.92
N ILE A 104 3.12 -10.54 7.62
CA ILE A 104 2.46 -9.26 7.88
C ILE A 104 2.43 -9.06 9.39
N THR A 105 3.10 -8.01 9.85
CA THR A 105 3.29 -7.74 11.28
C THR A 105 2.72 -6.37 11.64
N LYS A 106 2.07 -6.31 12.79
CA LYS A 106 1.56 -5.05 13.33
C LYS A 106 2.74 -4.21 13.82
N LYS A 107 2.78 -2.95 13.36
CA LYS A 107 3.81 -2.03 13.80
C LYS A 107 3.55 -1.57 15.24
N ASP A 108 4.61 -1.60 16.07
CA ASP A 108 4.51 -1.18 17.46
C ASP A 108 4.40 0.34 17.57
N LYS A 109 3.27 0.82 18.10
CA LYS A 109 2.99 2.26 18.31
C LYS A 109 3.89 2.89 19.40
N THR A 110 4.49 2.09 20.27
CA THR A 110 5.35 2.60 21.35
C THR A 110 6.69 3.18 20.87
N ARG A 111 7.07 2.88 19.63
CA ARG A 111 8.31 3.39 19.01
C ARG A 111 8.16 4.75 18.34
N PHE A 112 6.96 5.28 18.27
CA PHE A 112 6.74 6.63 17.75
C PHE A 112 7.07 7.66 18.83
N SER A 113 7.84 8.69 18.48
CA SER A 113 8.09 9.80 19.39
C SER A 113 6.78 10.52 19.74
N LYS A 114 6.68 11.14 20.93
CA LYS A 114 5.50 11.90 21.32
C LYS A 114 5.09 12.99 20.32
N VAL A 115 6.03 13.42 19.45
CA VAL A 115 5.80 14.41 18.39
C VAL A 115 5.07 13.76 17.21
N ASP A 116 5.39 12.52 16.89
CA ASP A 116 4.74 11.78 15.79
C ASP A 116 3.35 11.31 16.19
N SER A 117 3.12 10.99 17.47
CA SER A 117 1.84 10.51 17.98
C SER A 117 0.71 11.56 17.96
N ALA A 118 1.04 12.86 17.94
CA ALA A 118 0.04 13.93 17.89
C ALA A 118 -0.66 14.06 16.51
N PHE A 119 -0.17 13.35 15.47
CA PHE A 119 -0.66 13.41 14.09
C PHE A 119 -1.10 12.07 13.52
N LEU A 120 -0.72 10.98 14.18
CA LEU A 120 -1.35 9.69 13.94
C LEU A 120 -2.73 9.76 14.59
N LYS A 121 -3.78 9.47 13.83
CA LYS A 121 -5.06 9.17 14.44
C LYS A 121 -4.80 8.04 15.45
N ASP A 122 -5.08 8.28 16.72
CA ASP A 122 -4.69 7.39 17.84
C ASP A 122 -5.19 5.95 17.68
N ASP A 123 -6.11 5.69 16.73
CA ASP A 123 -6.82 4.43 16.57
C ASP A 123 -6.46 3.67 15.28
N THR A 124 -5.53 4.18 14.45
CA THR A 124 -5.21 3.52 13.17
C THR A 124 -4.03 2.58 13.34
N ASP A 125 -4.26 1.28 13.12
CA ASP A 125 -3.19 0.29 13.10
C ASP A 125 -2.41 0.34 11.80
N VAL A 126 -1.09 0.24 11.91
CA VAL A 126 -0.16 0.17 10.79
C VAL A 126 0.45 -1.21 10.74
N TYR A 127 0.49 -1.81 9.56
CA TYR A 127 1.06 -3.13 9.33
C TYR A 127 2.19 -3.06 8.33
N ASP A 128 3.25 -3.84 8.57
CA ASP A 128 4.34 -4.06 7.61
C ASP A 128 4.12 -5.38 6.88
N VAL A 129 4.17 -5.35 5.55
CA VAL A 129 4.29 -6.54 4.71
C VAL A 129 5.77 -6.70 4.38
N VAL A 130 6.38 -7.78 4.85
CA VAL A 130 7.83 -7.96 4.88
C VAL A 130 8.21 -9.26 4.19
N PHE A 131 9.22 -9.23 3.31
CA PHE A 131 9.81 -10.46 2.79
C PHE A 131 10.48 -11.26 3.91
N LYS A 132 10.17 -12.55 4.01
CA LYS A 132 10.76 -13.42 5.03
C LYS A 132 12.26 -13.58 4.90
N THR A 133 12.78 -13.59 3.67
CA THR A 133 14.20 -13.78 3.36
C THR A 133 14.98 -12.48 3.28
N GLU A 134 14.32 -11.34 3.17
CA GLU A 134 14.96 -10.03 3.02
C GLU A 134 14.14 -8.97 3.76
N LYS A 135 14.34 -8.90 5.07
CA LYS A 135 13.50 -8.10 5.98
C LYS A 135 13.65 -6.59 5.82
N SER A 136 14.63 -6.13 5.07
CA SER A 136 14.75 -4.71 4.70
C SER A 136 13.73 -4.28 3.62
N LEU A 137 13.18 -5.23 2.87
CA LEU A 137 12.14 -4.99 1.88
C LEU A 137 10.77 -5.14 2.54
N LYS A 138 10.16 -4.01 2.80
CA LYS A 138 8.85 -3.93 3.43
C LYS A 138 8.04 -2.75 2.89
N ILE A 139 6.74 -2.93 2.88
CA ILE A 139 5.77 -1.87 2.62
C ILE A 139 4.84 -1.75 3.81
N LYS A 140 4.19 -0.60 3.96
CA LYS A 140 3.29 -0.32 5.08
C LYS A 140 1.86 -0.21 4.58
N ILE A 141 0.93 -0.79 5.34
CA ILE A 141 -0.50 -0.71 5.10
C ILE A 141 -1.16 -0.01 6.28
N GLU A 142 -1.97 0.99 5.99
CA GLU A 142 -2.79 1.69 6.98
C GLU A 142 -4.21 1.87 6.44
N VAL A 143 -5.22 1.59 7.26
CA VAL A 143 -6.63 1.78 6.91
C VAL A 143 -7.27 2.78 7.87
N ASP A 144 -7.76 3.88 7.32
CA ASP A 144 -8.58 4.85 8.05
C ASP A 144 -10.00 4.29 8.19
N THR A 145 -10.42 4.01 9.43
CA THR A 145 -11.76 3.51 9.74
C THR A 145 -12.79 4.59 9.94
N GLN A 146 -12.37 5.85 9.93
CA GLN A 146 -13.20 7.05 10.04
C GLN A 146 -13.04 7.89 8.78
N PRO A 147 -13.75 7.56 7.67
CA PRO A 147 -13.56 8.23 6.40
C PRO A 147 -13.93 9.71 6.47
N PRO A 148 -13.40 10.55 5.56
CA PRO A 148 -13.84 11.92 5.40
C PRO A 148 -15.35 12.00 5.14
N LEU A 149 -15.98 13.12 5.49
CA LEU A 149 -17.43 13.28 5.35
C LEU A 149 -17.91 13.21 3.89
N GLN A 150 -17.09 13.67 2.95
CA GLN A 150 -17.44 13.68 1.52
C GLN A 150 -16.20 13.33 0.70
N PHE A 151 -16.29 12.24 -0.06
CA PHE A 151 -15.28 11.87 -1.05
C PHE A 151 -15.92 11.01 -2.13
N GLN A 152 -15.31 11.02 -3.29
CA GLN A 152 -15.74 10.21 -4.43
C GLN A 152 -14.67 9.17 -4.74
N THR A 153 -15.12 8.03 -5.22
CA THR A 153 -14.27 6.93 -5.63
C THR A 153 -14.51 6.56 -7.09
N GLU A 154 -13.51 5.94 -7.69
CA GLU A 154 -13.56 5.37 -9.03
C GLU A 154 -12.82 4.05 -9.04
N HIS A 155 -13.04 3.23 -10.07
CA HIS A 155 -12.31 1.99 -10.24
C HIS A 155 -11.24 2.16 -11.30
N LYS A 156 -10.00 1.81 -10.97
CA LYS A 156 -8.83 1.89 -11.85
C LYS A 156 -8.30 0.50 -12.15
N LEU A 157 -8.01 0.24 -13.43
CA LEU A 157 -7.48 -1.05 -13.87
C LEU A 157 -5.99 -1.16 -13.59
N LEU A 158 -5.57 -2.27 -12.99
CA LEU A 158 -4.19 -2.74 -12.97
C LEU A 158 -4.07 -4.01 -13.81
N LEU A 159 -2.94 -4.17 -14.51
CA LEU A 159 -2.71 -5.29 -15.43
C LEU A 159 -1.84 -6.39 -14.82
N ARG A 160 -1.11 -6.10 -13.76
CA ARG A 160 -0.18 -7.03 -13.11
C ARG A 160 -0.42 -7.09 -11.60
N PRO A 161 -0.31 -8.26 -10.98
CA PRO A 161 0.11 -9.56 -11.51
C PRO A 161 -0.89 -10.21 -12.48
N TYR A 162 -2.12 -9.77 -12.50
CA TYR A 162 -3.20 -10.07 -13.44
C TYR A 162 -4.14 -8.85 -13.52
N SER A 163 -5.04 -8.81 -14.49
CA SER A 163 -5.96 -7.69 -14.64
C SER A 163 -7.00 -7.67 -13.53
N PHE A 164 -7.08 -6.59 -12.79
CA PHE A 164 -8.08 -6.38 -11.74
C PHE A 164 -8.36 -4.89 -11.54
N MET A 165 -9.48 -4.58 -10.88
CA MET A 165 -9.88 -3.20 -10.59
C MET A 165 -9.56 -2.85 -9.15
N THR A 166 -8.98 -1.68 -8.94
CA THR A 166 -8.73 -1.08 -7.63
C THR A 166 -9.66 0.11 -7.44
N ARG A 167 -10.41 0.13 -6.34
CA ARG A 167 -11.18 1.32 -5.99
C ARG A 167 -10.24 2.38 -5.41
N CYS A 168 -10.26 3.57 -5.99
CA CYS A 168 -9.42 4.69 -5.59
C CYS A 168 -10.26 5.93 -5.33
N PHE A 169 -9.74 6.84 -4.51
CA PHE A 169 -10.27 8.20 -4.48
C PHE A 169 -10.11 8.83 -5.86
N THR A 170 -11.07 9.65 -6.25
CA THR A 170 -10.95 10.44 -7.48
C THR A 170 -9.81 11.46 -7.36
N LEU A 171 -9.26 11.88 -8.49
CA LEU A 171 -8.09 12.76 -8.53
C LEU A 171 -8.26 14.06 -7.73
N PRO A 172 -9.40 14.78 -7.81
CA PRO A 172 -9.61 15.96 -6.97
C PRO A 172 -9.51 15.67 -5.46
N ASN A 173 -10.05 14.54 -5.01
CA ASN A 173 -9.98 14.14 -3.60
C ASN A 173 -8.56 13.75 -3.18
N LEU A 174 -7.78 13.13 -4.06
CA LEU A 174 -6.37 12.82 -3.82
C LEU A 174 -5.54 14.10 -3.63
N TYR A 175 -5.73 15.11 -4.46
CA TYR A 175 -5.04 16.39 -4.35
C TYR A 175 -5.47 17.17 -3.11
N ALA A 176 -6.74 17.17 -2.75
CA ALA A 176 -7.23 17.81 -1.53
C ALA A 176 -6.54 17.25 -0.29
N GLY A 177 -6.41 15.92 -0.18
CA GLY A 177 -5.68 15.27 0.90
C GLY A 177 -4.20 15.62 0.93
N LYS A 178 -3.54 15.68 -0.22
CA LYS A 178 -2.13 16.07 -0.34
C LYS A 178 -1.89 17.51 0.06
N MET A 179 -2.75 18.44 -0.36
CA MET A 179 -2.67 19.85 0.01
C MET A 179 -2.86 20.05 1.51
N HIS A 180 -3.80 19.34 2.10
CA HIS A 180 -4.00 19.36 3.55
C HIS A 180 -2.74 18.90 4.30
N ALA A 181 -2.12 17.80 3.87
CA ALA A 181 -0.88 17.32 4.46
C ALA A 181 0.28 18.31 4.33
N LEU A 182 0.41 18.99 3.18
CA LEU A 182 1.43 20.02 2.96
C LEU A 182 1.23 21.25 3.85
N VAL A 183 0.00 21.73 3.98
CA VAL A 183 -0.35 22.86 4.86
C VAL A 183 0.01 22.54 6.31
N PHE A 184 -0.33 21.36 6.79
CA PHE A 184 0.01 20.92 8.15
C PHE A 184 1.52 20.82 8.37
N ARG A 185 2.28 20.31 7.41
CA ARG A 185 3.75 20.23 7.50
C ARG A 185 4.39 21.61 7.52
N THR A 186 3.92 22.53 6.68
CA THR A 186 4.45 23.92 6.60
C THR A 186 4.17 24.69 7.89
N TRP A 187 3.01 24.49 8.48
CA TRP A 187 2.64 25.17 9.72
C TRP A 187 3.46 24.70 10.92
N LYS A 188 3.91 23.45 10.92
CA LYS A 188 4.76 22.88 11.99
C LYS A 188 6.20 23.39 11.97
N ASN A 189 6.72 23.76 10.81
CA ASN A 189 8.11 24.17 10.63
C ASN A 189 8.31 25.68 10.85
N ARG A 190 7.30 26.40 11.33
CA ARG A 190 7.33 27.79 11.75
C ARG A 190 7.16 27.91 13.27
#